data_7e0c2bad838718e74069fe22e98c53fa
#
_entry.id   7e0c2bad838718e74069fe22e98c53fa
#
_cell.length_a   1.000
_cell.length_b   1.000
_cell.length_c   1.000
_cell.angle_alpha   90.00
_cell.angle_beta   90.00
_cell.angle_gamma   90.00
#
_symmetry.space_group_name_H-M   'P 1'
#
loop_
_entity.id
_entity.type
_entity.pdbx_description
1 polymer ?
#
loop_
_entity_poly.entity_id
_entity_poly.type
_entity_poly.pdbx_seq_one_letter_code
_entity_poly.pdbx_strand_id
1 'polypeptide(L)'
;QIIQPDEYKTLLTPSANIQHDAPGLDLLAKRMLLSMRDSTRPGVGIAAPQLGINKKLIWVQRFDKAGTPFELYLNPQITWQSVLYRKGKEGCLSIPDISGNVLRHYTIGLSYQQKDGTYKNEIIEGFTAVIFQHEIDHLNGILFTQRLQQQDTKKYYPLATGVELYLEQLSKR
;
A
#
# COMPACT_ATOMS: atom_id res chain seq x y z
N GLN A 1 -11.78 11.26 -9.81
CA GLN A 1 -12.66 10.86 -8.70
C GLN A 1 -12.20 9.50 -8.19
N ILE A 2 -12.12 9.34 -6.87
CA ILE A 2 -11.79 8.06 -6.24
C ILE A 2 -13.04 7.16 -6.30
N ILE A 3 -12.85 5.90 -6.71
CA ILE A 3 -13.92 4.90 -6.79
C ILE A 3 -14.52 4.65 -5.40
N GLN A 4 -15.83 4.62 -5.33
CA GLN A 4 -16.61 4.34 -4.14
C GLN A 4 -17.18 2.90 -4.15
N PRO A 5 -17.82 2.44 -3.05
CA PRO A 5 -18.25 1.06 -2.86
C PRO A 5 -19.03 0.39 -4.00
N ASP A 6 -19.85 1.12 -4.72
CA ASP A 6 -20.65 0.56 -5.80
C ASP A 6 -19.82 0.15 -7.05
N GLU A 7 -18.56 0.56 -7.09
CA GLU A 7 -17.63 0.28 -8.19
C GLU A 7 -16.52 -0.72 -7.80
N TYR A 8 -16.72 -1.51 -6.77
CA TYR A 8 -15.70 -2.43 -6.20
C TYR A 8 -15.13 -3.45 -7.19
N LYS A 9 -15.80 -3.72 -8.31
CA LYS A 9 -15.27 -4.68 -9.29
C LYS A 9 -13.86 -4.32 -9.73
N THR A 10 -13.58 -3.05 -9.99
CA THR A 10 -12.23 -2.57 -10.36
C THR A 10 -11.24 -2.75 -9.20
N LEU A 11 -11.66 -2.43 -7.97
CA LEU A 11 -10.83 -2.55 -6.77
C LEU A 11 -10.49 -4.00 -6.39
N LEU A 12 -11.35 -4.95 -6.80
CA LEU A 12 -11.18 -6.39 -6.54
C LEU A 12 -10.51 -7.13 -7.72
N THR A 13 -10.19 -6.41 -8.79
CA THR A 13 -9.53 -6.99 -9.97
C THR A 13 -8.03 -6.74 -9.93
N PRO A 14 -7.18 -7.77 -10.03
CA PRO A 14 -5.73 -7.58 -10.11
C PRO A 14 -5.32 -6.68 -11.27
N SER A 15 -4.36 -5.81 -11.03
CA SER A 15 -3.85 -4.83 -11.99
C SER A 15 -2.81 -5.43 -12.93
N ALA A 16 -2.80 -4.97 -14.18
CA ALA A 16 -1.75 -5.30 -15.14
C ALA A 16 -0.53 -4.37 -14.98
N ASN A 17 0.63 -4.83 -15.41
CA ASN A 17 1.84 -3.99 -15.47
C ASN A 17 1.60 -2.78 -16.38
N ILE A 18 2.35 -1.70 -16.11
CA ILE A 18 2.37 -0.50 -16.94
C ILE A 18 3.78 -0.28 -17.48
N GLN A 19 3.88 0.17 -18.74
CA GLN A 19 5.16 0.57 -19.33
C GLN A 19 5.55 1.97 -18.85
N HIS A 20 6.84 2.21 -18.61
CA HIS A 20 7.32 3.50 -18.11
C HIS A 20 7.10 4.66 -19.11
N ASP A 21 6.99 4.34 -20.38
CA ASP A 21 6.73 5.27 -21.50
C ASP A 21 5.29 5.21 -22.00
N ALA A 22 4.37 4.57 -21.26
CA ALA A 22 2.98 4.42 -21.66
C ALA A 22 2.31 5.78 -21.93
N PRO A 23 1.60 5.94 -23.06
CA PRO A 23 0.83 7.14 -23.32
C PRO A 23 -0.12 7.49 -22.17
N GLY A 24 -0.10 8.74 -21.72
CA GLY A 24 -0.97 9.22 -20.65
C GLY A 24 -0.52 8.88 -19.23
N LEU A 25 0.63 8.23 -19.03
CA LEU A 25 1.18 7.92 -17.70
C LEU A 25 1.32 9.18 -16.84
N ASP A 26 1.85 10.27 -17.38
CA ASP A 26 2.03 11.52 -16.66
C ASP A 26 0.70 12.16 -16.23
N LEU A 27 -0.30 12.10 -17.09
CA LEU A 27 -1.62 12.61 -16.77
C LEU A 27 -2.27 11.77 -15.67
N LEU A 28 -2.16 10.44 -15.76
CA LEU A 28 -2.67 9.52 -14.73
C LEU A 28 -1.96 9.78 -13.40
N ALA A 29 -0.63 9.81 -13.38
CA ALA A 29 0.16 10.07 -12.18
C ALA A 29 -0.22 11.41 -11.52
N LYS A 30 -0.37 12.48 -12.33
CA LYS A 30 -0.83 13.79 -11.84
C LYS A 30 -2.22 13.73 -11.22
N ARG A 31 -3.17 13.07 -11.87
CA ARG A 31 -4.55 12.90 -11.37
C ARG A 31 -4.57 12.13 -10.05
N MET A 32 -3.80 11.05 -9.95
CA MET A 32 -3.66 10.28 -8.72
C MET A 32 -3.13 11.15 -7.57
N LEU A 33 -2.05 11.90 -7.81
CA LEU A 33 -1.44 12.77 -6.79
C LEU A 33 -2.42 13.86 -6.31
N LEU A 34 -3.15 14.48 -7.23
CA LEU A 34 -4.17 15.49 -6.88
C LEU A 34 -5.31 14.88 -6.06
N SER A 35 -5.81 13.70 -6.44
CA SER A 35 -6.86 13.00 -5.70
C SER A 35 -6.42 12.59 -4.29
N MET A 36 -5.16 12.15 -4.13
CA MET A 36 -4.60 11.79 -2.84
C MET A 36 -4.39 13.00 -1.92
N ARG A 37 -4.03 14.15 -2.50
CA ARG A 37 -3.74 15.40 -1.76
C ARG A 37 -4.96 16.29 -1.60
N ASP A 38 -6.14 15.84 -1.94
CA ASP A 38 -7.38 16.60 -1.71
C ASP A 38 -7.47 17.01 -0.24
N SER A 39 -7.59 18.32 0.01
CA SER A 39 -7.58 18.90 1.35
C SER A 39 -8.74 18.43 2.23
N THR A 40 -9.81 17.93 1.62
CA THR A 40 -10.99 17.43 2.35
C THR A 40 -10.75 16.06 2.97
N ARG A 41 -9.92 15.22 2.31
CA ARG A 41 -9.55 13.88 2.77
C ARG A 41 -8.14 13.51 2.29
N PRO A 42 -7.08 14.10 2.89
CA PRO A 42 -5.72 13.82 2.46
C PRO A 42 -5.33 12.38 2.76
N GLY A 43 -4.71 11.72 1.77
CA GLY A 43 -4.13 10.39 1.90
C GLY A 43 -2.61 10.42 1.93
N VAL A 44 -2.01 9.32 2.37
CA VAL A 44 -0.55 9.11 2.39
C VAL A 44 -0.10 8.14 1.29
N GLY A 45 -1.04 7.49 0.62
CA GLY A 45 -0.83 6.61 -0.52
C GLY A 45 -2.08 6.54 -1.39
N ILE A 46 -1.90 6.16 -2.66
CA ILE A 46 -2.99 5.91 -3.60
C ILE A 46 -2.52 4.96 -4.70
N ALA A 47 -3.40 4.04 -5.10
CA ALA A 47 -3.19 3.11 -6.22
C ALA A 47 -4.11 3.43 -7.41
N ALA A 48 -3.64 3.19 -8.63
CA ALA A 48 -4.40 3.49 -9.84
C ALA A 48 -5.80 2.82 -9.92
N PRO A 49 -6.03 1.60 -9.38
CA PRO A 49 -7.37 1.02 -9.29
C PRO A 49 -8.38 1.89 -8.55
N GLN A 50 -7.95 2.72 -7.60
CA GLN A 50 -8.83 3.65 -6.89
C GLN A 50 -9.35 4.80 -7.76
N LEU A 51 -8.79 4.99 -8.97
CA LEU A 51 -9.30 5.89 -10.01
C LEU A 51 -9.93 5.13 -11.19
N GLY A 52 -10.23 3.84 -11.03
CA GLY A 52 -10.85 3.01 -12.08
C GLY A 52 -9.86 2.43 -13.09
N ILE A 53 -8.56 2.49 -12.85
CA ILE A 53 -7.53 2.08 -13.80
C ILE A 53 -6.69 0.94 -13.24
N ASN A 54 -6.93 -0.30 -13.72
CA ASN A 54 -6.23 -1.52 -13.27
C ASN A 54 -4.81 -1.61 -13.86
N LYS A 55 -3.93 -0.69 -13.42
CA LYS A 55 -2.51 -0.66 -13.74
C LYS A 55 -1.68 -0.62 -12.46
N LYS A 56 -0.53 -1.30 -12.46
CA LYS A 56 0.38 -1.32 -11.31
C LYS A 56 1.14 0.00 -11.18
N LEU A 57 0.48 0.99 -10.62
CA LEU A 57 0.98 2.32 -10.37
C LEU A 57 0.50 2.80 -9.02
N ILE A 58 1.42 3.28 -8.18
CA ILE A 58 1.09 3.85 -6.86
C ILE A 58 1.87 5.13 -6.58
N TRP A 59 1.28 6.02 -5.79
CA TRP A 59 1.99 7.06 -5.06
C TRP A 59 2.08 6.69 -3.59
N VAL A 60 3.22 6.98 -2.97
CA VAL A 60 3.44 6.78 -1.53
C VAL A 60 4.16 7.98 -0.95
N GLN A 61 3.72 8.47 0.22
CA GLN A 61 4.46 9.43 1.00
C GLN A 61 5.55 8.71 1.80
N ARG A 62 6.80 9.09 1.58
CA ARG A 62 7.99 8.46 2.15
C ARG A 62 8.35 9.10 3.50
N PHE A 63 7.70 8.64 4.58
CA PHE A 63 8.00 9.11 5.94
C PHE A 63 9.38 8.70 6.45
N ASP A 64 10.00 7.72 5.82
CA ASP A 64 11.36 7.25 6.06
C ASP A 64 12.45 8.09 5.38
N LYS A 65 12.06 9.09 4.58
CA LYS A 65 12.97 10.02 3.90
C LYS A 65 12.83 11.45 4.44
N ALA A 66 13.94 12.21 4.40
CA ALA A 66 13.93 13.63 4.76
C ALA A 66 12.92 14.41 3.91
N GLY A 67 12.13 15.27 4.54
CA GLY A 67 11.09 16.05 3.86
C GLY A 67 9.84 15.27 3.49
N THR A 68 9.76 13.99 3.84
CA THR A 68 8.61 13.10 3.60
C THR A 68 7.99 13.23 2.19
N PRO A 69 8.81 13.08 1.12
CA PRO A 69 8.34 13.31 -0.24
C PRO A 69 7.27 12.30 -0.67
N PHE A 70 6.42 12.73 -1.61
CA PHE A 70 5.57 11.81 -2.36
C PHE A 70 6.37 11.26 -3.54
N GLU A 71 6.39 9.94 -3.70
CA GLU A 71 7.12 9.26 -4.78
C GLU A 71 6.20 8.32 -5.56
N LEU A 72 6.45 8.25 -6.89
CA LEU A 72 5.71 7.41 -7.83
C LEU A 72 6.45 6.10 -8.07
N TYR A 73 5.72 4.99 -8.02
CA TYR A 73 6.25 3.65 -8.21
C TYR A 73 5.47 2.90 -9.29
N LEU A 74 6.18 2.41 -10.32
CA LEU A 74 5.65 1.58 -11.38
C LEU A 74 5.95 0.12 -11.06
N ASN A 75 4.97 -0.74 -11.27
CA ASN A 75 5.09 -2.19 -11.12
C ASN A 75 5.71 -2.63 -9.78
N PRO A 76 5.34 -2.02 -8.64
CA PRO A 76 5.93 -2.37 -7.37
C PRO A 76 5.57 -3.80 -6.97
N GLN A 77 6.55 -4.49 -6.39
CA GLN A 77 6.40 -5.86 -5.89
C GLN A 77 7.11 -6.01 -4.54
N ILE A 78 6.46 -6.66 -3.60
CA ILE A 78 7.09 -7.09 -2.35
C ILE A 78 7.85 -8.38 -2.65
N THR A 79 9.18 -8.35 -2.49
CA THR A 79 10.08 -9.46 -2.77
C THR A 79 10.44 -10.26 -1.52
N TRP A 80 10.29 -9.65 -0.35
CA TRP A 80 10.59 -10.22 0.94
C TRP A 80 9.79 -9.53 2.05
N GLN A 81 9.57 -10.22 3.17
CA GLN A 81 8.79 -9.72 4.31
C GLN A 81 9.41 -10.22 5.61
N SER A 82 9.46 -9.36 6.63
CA SER A 82 9.90 -9.73 7.97
C SER A 82 8.89 -10.64 8.67
N VAL A 83 9.36 -11.41 9.65
CA VAL A 83 8.50 -12.15 10.58
C VAL A 83 7.92 -11.24 11.67
N LEU A 84 8.47 -10.05 11.82
CA LEU A 84 7.99 -9.03 12.73
C LEU A 84 6.83 -8.27 12.09
N TYR A 85 5.74 -8.09 12.82
CA TYR A 85 4.55 -7.35 12.39
C TYR A 85 4.37 -6.09 13.21
N ARG A 86 3.81 -5.07 12.58
CA ARG A 86 3.27 -3.88 13.21
C ARG A 86 1.74 -3.93 13.11
N LYS A 87 1.07 -3.69 14.24
CA LYS A 87 -0.38 -3.46 14.28
C LYS A 87 -0.64 -1.95 14.20
N GLY A 88 -1.51 -1.55 13.32
CA GLY A 88 -1.84 -0.13 13.16
C GLY A 88 -3.22 0.09 12.59
N LYS A 89 -3.81 1.24 12.90
CA LYS A 89 -5.10 1.65 12.36
C LYS A 89 -4.93 2.03 10.89
N GLU A 90 -5.69 1.39 10.03
CA GLU A 90 -5.81 1.69 8.61
C GLU A 90 -7.23 2.15 8.27
N GLY A 91 -7.33 3.01 7.28
CA GLY A 91 -8.53 3.39 6.56
C GLY A 91 -8.19 3.48 5.08
N CYS A 92 -9.17 3.63 4.22
CA CYS A 92 -8.98 3.73 2.78
C CYS A 92 -9.88 4.83 2.20
N LEU A 93 -9.33 5.64 1.29
CA LEU A 93 -10.09 6.69 0.61
C LEU A 93 -11.27 6.13 -0.21
N SER A 94 -11.16 4.87 -0.65
CA SER A 94 -12.23 4.16 -1.38
C SER A 94 -13.23 3.46 -0.46
N ILE A 95 -13.00 3.42 0.85
CA ILE A 95 -13.89 2.79 1.84
C ILE A 95 -14.08 3.81 2.97
N PRO A 96 -14.87 4.85 2.75
CA PRO A 96 -15.08 5.89 3.75
C PRO A 96 -15.74 5.32 5.01
N ASP A 97 -15.44 5.95 6.14
CA ASP A 97 -16.04 5.68 7.45
C ASP A 97 -15.72 4.29 8.05
N ILE A 98 -14.93 3.48 7.36
CA ILE A 98 -14.44 2.21 7.88
C ILE A 98 -12.95 2.34 8.20
N SER A 99 -12.58 1.88 9.39
CA SER A 99 -11.18 1.77 9.81
C SER A 99 -11.00 0.56 10.71
N GLY A 100 -9.78 0.03 10.79
CA GLY A 100 -9.49 -1.10 11.66
C GLY A 100 -7.99 -1.30 11.88
N ASN A 101 -7.64 -2.07 12.89
CA ASN A 101 -6.26 -2.37 13.23
C ASN A 101 -5.75 -3.56 12.41
N VAL A 102 -4.92 -3.30 11.42
CA VAL A 102 -4.33 -4.31 10.53
C VAL A 102 -2.93 -4.68 10.99
N LEU A 103 -2.62 -5.97 10.89
CA LEU A 103 -1.25 -6.48 11.06
C LEU A 103 -0.53 -6.44 9.71
N ARG A 104 0.58 -5.70 9.66
CA ARG A 104 1.45 -5.58 8.49
C ARG A 104 2.87 -5.98 8.85
N HIS A 105 3.59 -6.59 7.92
CA HIS A 105 5.01 -6.83 8.10
C HIS A 105 5.72 -5.52 8.40
N TYR A 106 6.59 -5.53 9.42
CA TYR A 106 7.30 -4.32 9.85
C TYR A 106 8.31 -3.85 8.82
N THR A 107 9.00 -4.81 8.17
CA THR A 107 9.98 -4.56 7.13
C THR A 107 9.62 -5.34 5.88
N ILE A 108 9.75 -4.70 4.72
CA ILE A 108 9.56 -5.33 3.41
C ILE A 108 10.75 -5.07 2.50
N GLY A 109 11.08 -6.05 1.66
CA GLY A 109 11.88 -5.84 0.46
C GLY A 109 10.97 -5.43 -0.69
N LEU A 110 11.27 -4.33 -1.34
CA LEU A 110 10.49 -3.76 -2.43
C LEU A 110 11.31 -3.73 -3.72
N SER A 111 10.78 -4.27 -4.82
CA SER A 111 11.27 -4.08 -6.18
C SER A 111 10.27 -3.25 -6.96
N TYR A 112 10.74 -2.29 -7.75
CA TYR A 112 9.88 -1.43 -8.56
C TYR A 112 10.63 -0.83 -9.74
N GLN A 113 9.89 -0.26 -10.69
CA GLN A 113 10.42 0.50 -11.79
C GLN A 113 10.18 2.00 -11.56
N GLN A 114 11.19 2.82 -11.81
CA GLN A 114 11.08 4.27 -11.84
C GLN A 114 10.51 4.74 -13.19
N LYS A 115 10.10 6.00 -13.24
CA LYS A 115 9.54 6.59 -14.45
C LYS A 115 10.54 6.68 -15.63
N ASP A 116 11.84 6.71 -15.37
CA ASP A 116 12.89 6.65 -16.38
C ASP A 116 13.16 5.23 -16.91
N GLY A 117 12.40 4.24 -16.44
CA GLY A 117 12.53 2.85 -16.82
C GLY A 117 13.51 2.05 -15.97
N THR A 118 14.27 2.67 -15.08
CA THR A 118 15.23 1.95 -14.23
C THR A 118 14.55 1.14 -13.14
N TYR A 119 15.09 -0.06 -12.85
CA TYR A 119 14.64 -0.91 -11.76
C TYR A 119 15.41 -0.61 -10.49
N LYS A 120 14.71 -0.61 -9.37
CA LYS A 120 15.26 -0.39 -8.03
C LYS A 120 14.77 -1.44 -7.06
N ASN A 121 15.62 -1.73 -6.06
CA ASN A 121 15.29 -2.54 -4.92
C ASN A 121 15.61 -1.74 -3.66
N GLU A 122 14.68 -1.74 -2.71
CA GLU A 122 14.84 -1.05 -1.43
C GLU A 122 14.34 -1.94 -0.28
N ILE A 123 14.90 -1.73 0.90
CA ILE A 123 14.33 -2.23 2.15
C ILE A 123 13.58 -1.08 2.81
N ILE A 124 12.32 -1.29 3.10
CA ILE A 124 11.40 -0.30 3.67
C ILE A 124 10.90 -0.80 5.02
N GLU A 125 10.85 0.08 6.02
CA GLU A 125 10.46 -0.27 7.37
C GLU A 125 9.35 0.61 7.94
N GLY A 126 8.72 0.11 8.99
CA GLY A 126 7.78 0.86 9.83
C GLY A 126 6.54 1.33 9.09
N PHE A 127 6.14 2.59 9.31
CA PHE A 127 4.90 3.11 8.76
C PHE A 127 4.91 3.20 7.23
N THR A 128 6.05 3.55 6.63
CA THR A 128 6.17 3.58 5.17
C THR A 128 5.97 2.18 4.57
N ALA A 129 6.48 1.13 5.21
CA ALA A 129 6.22 -0.25 4.78
C ALA A 129 4.73 -0.63 4.85
N VAL A 130 3.99 -0.11 5.85
CA VAL A 130 2.53 -0.30 5.94
C VAL A 130 1.83 0.31 4.73
N ILE A 131 2.19 1.56 4.36
CA ILE A 131 1.59 2.24 3.21
C ILE A 131 1.83 1.44 1.92
N PHE A 132 3.07 1.01 1.66
CA PHE A 132 3.37 0.17 0.49
C PHE A 132 2.54 -1.11 0.45
N GLN A 133 2.41 -1.81 1.57
CA GLN A 133 1.61 -3.04 1.64
C GLN A 133 0.12 -2.77 1.34
N HIS A 134 -0.43 -1.66 1.84
CA HIS A 134 -1.80 -1.24 1.57
C HIS A 134 -2.02 -0.96 0.08
N GLU A 135 -1.15 -0.14 -0.53
CA GLU A 135 -1.28 0.23 -1.94
C GLU A 135 -1.03 -0.96 -2.89
N ILE A 136 -0.08 -1.84 -2.56
CA ILE A 136 0.17 -3.06 -3.34
C ILE A 136 -0.98 -4.06 -3.19
N ASP A 137 -1.65 -4.12 -2.04
CA ASP A 137 -2.89 -4.90 -1.90
C ASP A 137 -3.94 -4.43 -2.92
N HIS A 138 -4.16 -3.11 -3.09
CA HIS A 138 -5.05 -2.59 -4.13
C HIS A 138 -4.66 -3.06 -5.54
N LEU A 139 -3.35 -3.12 -5.84
CA LEU A 139 -2.87 -3.62 -7.13
C LEU A 139 -3.17 -5.11 -7.34
N ASN A 140 -3.32 -5.87 -6.27
CA ASN A 140 -3.63 -7.29 -6.27
C ASN A 140 -5.14 -7.57 -6.09
N GLY A 141 -5.98 -6.54 -6.08
CA GLY A 141 -7.42 -6.68 -5.88
C GLY A 141 -7.81 -7.01 -4.43
N ILE A 142 -6.99 -6.63 -3.46
CA ILE A 142 -7.19 -6.90 -2.04
C ILE A 142 -7.49 -5.58 -1.31
N LEU A 143 -8.49 -5.60 -0.45
CA LEU A 143 -8.84 -4.48 0.42
C LEU A 143 -8.39 -4.74 1.86
N PHE A 144 -8.07 -3.67 2.61
CA PHE A 144 -7.64 -3.80 4.01
C PHE A 144 -8.70 -4.47 4.89
N THR A 145 -9.99 -4.36 4.56
CA THR A 145 -11.10 -5.04 5.24
C THR A 145 -11.00 -6.56 5.13
N GLN A 146 -10.51 -7.09 4.00
CA GLN A 146 -10.23 -8.51 3.84
C GLN A 146 -9.05 -8.94 4.72
N ARG A 147 -8.02 -8.10 4.86
CA ARG A 147 -6.91 -8.35 5.80
C ARG A 147 -7.39 -8.42 7.24
N LEU A 148 -8.31 -7.52 7.65
CA LEU A 148 -8.92 -7.55 8.98
C LEU A 148 -9.66 -8.86 9.25
N GLN A 149 -10.35 -9.41 8.26
CA GLN A 149 -11.08 -10.67 8.39
C GLN A 149 -10.17 -11.91 8.43
N GLN A 150 -9.04 -11.85 7.73
CA GLN A 150 -8.11 -12.97 7.57
C GLN A 150 -7.04 -13.04 8.67
N GLN A 151 -6.75 -11.93 9.35
CA GLN A 151 -5.70 -11.89 10.35
C GLN A 151 -6.07 -12.71 11.59
N ASP A 152 -5.15 -13.57 12.02
CA ASP A 152 -5.27 -14.35 13.24
C ASP A 152 -4.32 -13.81 14.31
N THR A 153 -4.86 -12.97 15.20
CA THR A 153 -4.09 -12.35 16.29
C THR A 153 -3.59 -13.34 17.35
N LYS A 154 -4.13 -14.56 17.39
CA LYS A 154 -3.67 -15.61 18.32
C LYS A 154 -2.29 -16.16 17.95
N LYS A 155 -1.85 -15.92 16.73
CA LYS A 155 -0.52 -16.33 16.25
C LYS A 155 0.60 -15.33 16.53
N TYR A 156 0.29 -14.19 17.14
CA TYR A 156 1.25 -13.11 17.33
C TYR A 156 1.45 -12.77 18.80
N TYR A 157 2.68 -12.47 19.18
CA TYR A 157 3.04 -12.02 20.51
C TYR A 157 3.31 -10.52 20.48
N PRO A 158 2.69 -9.71 21.38
CA PRO A 158 2.98 -8.28 21.46
C PRO A 158 4.40 -8.05 21.99
N LEU A 159 5.10 -7.07 21.43
CA LEU A 159 6.38 -6.59 21.92
C LEU A 159 6.20 -5.24 22.62
N ALA A 160 6.85 -5.06 23.77
CA ALA A 160 6.79 -3.84 24.58
C ALA A 160 7.71 -2.75 23.99
N THR A 161 7.26 -2.05 22.94
CA THR A 161 8.09 -1.05 22.24
C THR A 161 7.42 0.30 22.06
N GLY A 162 6.34 0.65 22.79
CA GLY A 162 5.58 1.89 22.58
C GLY A 162 4.83 1.97 21.25
N VAL A 163 5.15 1.10 20.28
CA VAL A 163 4.39 0.78 19.07
C VAL A 163 3.98 -0.68 19.20
N GLU A 164 2.72 -1.00 18.86
CA GLU A 164 2.26 -2.40 18.93
C GLU A 164 2.95 -3.24 17.84
N LEU A 165 4.00 -3.93 18.21
CA LEU A 165 4.72 -4.90 17.38
C LEU A 165 4.36 -6.33 17.79
N TYR A 166 4.33 -7.22 16.84
CA TYR A 166 3.99 -8.63 17.01
C TYR A 166 4.96 -9.51 16.26
N LEU A 167 5.35 -10.63 16.88
CA LEU A 167 6.04 -11.72 16.18
C LEU A 167 5.02 -12.76 15.75
N GLU A 168 5.17 -13.28 14.54
CA GLU A 168 4.41 -14.44 14.11
C GLU A 168 4.77 -15.64 14.97
N GLN A 169 3.76 -16.35 15.46
CA GLN A 169 3.98 -17.56 16.20
C GLN A 169 4.48 -18.65 15.23
N LEU A 170 5.76 -18.96 15.30
CA LEU A 170 6.32 -20.10 14.59
C LEU A 170 5.67 -21.37 15.16
N SER A 171 5.00 -22.15 14.32
CA SER A 171 4.49 -23.45 14.72
C SER A 171 5.67 -24.27 15.27
N LYS A 172 5.54 -24.77 16.50
CA LYS A 172 6.49 -25.76 17.02
C LYS A 172 6.45 -26.94 16.05
N ARG A 173 7.55 -27.11 15.31
CA ARG A 173 7.77 -28.32 14.51
C ARG A 173 8.06 -29.48 15.45
#